data_fa1f8c87289b2e932c58760f139fef53
#
_entry.id   fa1f8c87289b2e932c58760f139fef53
#
_cell.length_a   1.000
_cell.length_b   1.000
_cell.length_c   1.000
_cell.angle_alpha   90.00
_cell.angle_beta   90.00
_cell.angle_gamma   90.00
#
_symmetry.space_group_name_H-M   'P 1'
#
loop_
_entity.id
_entity.type
_entity.pdbx_description
1 polymer ?
#
loop_
_entity_poly.entity_id
_entity_poly.type
_entity_poly.pdbx_seq_one_letter_code
_entity_poly.pdbx_strand_id
1 'polypeptide(L)'
;MAADGVTRRDFLNGIAVAVGAGLAPAALAAAARGASAAPYPPGDGGMKGSNPGAYDIAHAIRDGRRFDIDAVAAGETFDLVVIGAGISGLAAAWFWKRRRPGARILIIDAHADFGGHAHRNEFRVGDRLLVSYGGSESFQSPQTLWSDQAKALVAALGVDLARFDTAFDRELYPSLGLSRGVFFTREAFGTDRLVTGDPMRMVADDIAPNRMNARAAEDFVADFPVSEVMKPRLAGLYTSRSDPLAGKSLAQKNEILDRTSYRDWLTKVWGLDERAADAFQGRSLDFFAVGIDAISAREAYDTGYPGFGGIGVARDEEALKEMEEPYIHHFPDGNASLARLLVRSLVPGAAAGASMEDIVGARFDYARLDRAGSGVRVRLDSTAVGVRNRDGGVDVAYVRKGKLARVRAGHAILAGYHMMMPYLMRELPRRQRDAMAANVKAPLAYVKIAVRNWKPWVARRVHEVSNPMGYYSRIKLDYPVSLRDYRFPKSPDEPTVLQLVHVPQAREAGPDLRTKWRTARTILYATPFETFEQKARDELTRIFGGAGFDAARDIAAITVNRWGHGYSYAGSTLFDADGDDEKIPEAARRRAGRVAFAGSDADWNPYAHAAIDQAHRAVDELLGAAKPA
;
A
#
# COMPACT_ATOMS: atom_id res chain seq x y z
N MET A 1 18.55 -2.99 -42.89
CA MET A 1 18.97 -3.94 -41.84
C MET A 1 17.89 -3.97 -40.80
N ALA A 2 17.15 -5.08 -40.75
CA ALA A 2 16.01 -5.23 -39.87
C ALA A 2 16.50 -5.46 -38.42
N ALA A 3 15.95 -4.73 -37.47
CA ALA A 3 16.18 -4.95 -36.04
C ALA A 3 15.41 -6.22 -35.64
N ASP A 4 16.13 -7.29 -35.33
CA ASP A 4 15.56 -8.51 -34.78
C ASP A 4 15.04 -8.22 -33.36
N GLY A 5 13.72 -8.21 -33.23
CA GLY A 5 13.05 -8.07 -31.96
C GLY A 5 13.21 -9.33 -31.13
N VAL A 6 13.68 -9.19 -29.90
CA VAL A 6 13.73 -10.25 -28.89
C VAL A 6 12.33 -10.86 -28.72
N THR A 7 12.18 -12.15 -28.99
CA THR A 7 10.89 -12.83 -28.89
C THR A 7 10.58 -13.20 -27.43
N ARG A 8 9.27 -13.39 -27.12
CA ARG A 8 8.79 -13.83 -25.82
C ARG A 8 9.46 -15.15 -25.34
N ARG A 9 9.93 -15.95 -26.28
CA ARG A 9 10.61 -17.22 -26.05
C ARG A 9 12.08 -17.03 -25.66
N ASP A 10 12.73 -16.02 -26.22
CA ASP A 10 14.13 -15.69 -25.90
C ASP A 10 14.24 -15.09 -24.50
N PHE A 11 13.23 -14.32 -24.08
CA PHE A 11 13.12 -13.79 -22.72
C PHE A 11 12.93 -14.90 -21.67
N LEU A 12 12.11 -15.92 -21.97
CA LEU A 12 11.88 -17.06 -21.07
C LEU A 12 13.11 -17.98 -20.98
N ASN A 13 13.85 -18.16 -22.08
CA ASN A 13 15.07 -18.96 -22.11
C ASN A 13 16.24 -18.26 -21.38
N GLY A 14 16.33 -16.94 -21.44
CA GLY A 14 17.32 -16.17 -20.67
C GLY A 14 17.13 -16.28 -19.16
N ILE A 15 15.89 -16.37 -18.69
CA ILE A 15 15.56 -16.58 -17.27
C ILE A 15 15.90 -18.01 -16.82
N ALA A 16 15.69 -19.02 -17.68
CA ALA A 16 15.99 -20.42 -17.36
C ALA A 16 17.50 -20.69 -17.17
N VAL A 17 18.37 -19.92 -17.83
CA VAL A 17 19.83 -20.05 -17.70
C VAL A 17 20.35 -19.38 -16.40
N ALA A 18 19.67 -18.34 -15.91
CA ALA A 18 20.03 -17.66 -14.65
C ALA A 18 19.61 -18.45 -13.39
N VAL A 19 18.61 -19.34 -13.50
CA VAL A 19 18.09 -20.16 -12.38
C VAL A 19 18.91 -21.46 -12.17
N GLY A 20 19.73 -21.87 -13.14
CA GLY A 20 20.52 -23.11 -13.09
C GLY A 20 21.81 -23.07 -12.25
N ALA A 21 22.23 -21.92 -11.74
CA ALA A 21 23.53 -21.76 -11.08
C ALA A 21 23.44 -21.19 -9.66
N GLY A 22 22.51 -21.67 -8.81
CA GLY A 22 22.46 -21.15 -7.45
C GLY A 22 21.31 -21.64 -6.59
N LEU A 23 20.99 -22.92 -6.59
CA LEU A 23 20.03 -23.47 -5.66
C LEU A 23 20.74 -24.23 -4.51
N ALA A 24 21.10 -23.51 -3.46
CA ALA A 24 21.03 -23.90 -2.05
C ALA A 24 21.53 -22.73 -1.21
N PRO A 25 20.69 -22.06 -0.43
CA PRO A 25 20.54 -22.39 0.99
C PRO A 25 19.16 -22.11 1.62
N ALA A 26 18.09 -21.93 0.86
CA ALA A 26 16.76 -21.72 1.45
C ALA A 26 16.25 -22.95 2.24
N ALA A 27 16.77 -24.15 1.93
CA ALA A 27 16.45 -25.38 2.67
C ALA A 27 17.17 -25.48 4.03
N LEU A 28 18.32 -24.81 4.22
CA LEU A 28 19.04 -24.82 5.49
C LEU A 28 18.45 -23.84 6.52
N ALA A 29 17.84 -22.73 6.09
CA ALA A 29 17.17 -21.80 6.99
C ALA A 29 15.85 -22.38 7.58
N ALA A 30 15.23 -23.33 6.88
CA ALA A 30 14.04 -24.04 7.38
C ALA A 30 14.40 -25.13 8.43
N ALA A 31 15.62 -25.66 8.40
CA ALA A 31 16.06 -26.74 9.33
C ALA A 31 16.54 -26.23 10.69
N ALA A 32 16.78 -24.93 10.85
CA ALA A 32 17.18 -24.33 12.13
C ALA A 32 15.99 -23.93 13.04
N ARG A 33 14.76 -24.18 12.62
CA ARG A 33 13.57 -24.00 13.49
C ARG A 33 13.42 -25.24 14.38
N GLY A 34 13.84 -25.09 15.62
CA GLY A 34 13.54 -26.06 16.67
C GLY A 34 12.04 -26.36 16.73
N ALA A 35 11.70 -27.63 17.02
CA ALA A 35 10.35 -28.15 16.99
C ALA A 35 9.30 -27.29 17.71
N SER A 36 8.16 -27.07 17.04
CA SER A 36 6.81 -26.87 17.56
C SER A 36 6.41 -25.56 18.24
N ALA A 37 6.65 -24.40 17.64
CA ALA A 37 5.70 -23.32 17.83
C ALA A 37 4.72 -23.30 16.63
N ALA A 38 3.40 -23.20 16.90
CA ALA A 38 2.41 -23.06 15.82
C ALA A 38 2.77 -21.86 14.92
N PRO A 39 2.59 -21.97 13.59
CA PRO A 39 2.92 -20.88 12.66
C PRO A 39 2.29 -19.56 13.10
N TYR A 40 3.08 -18.48 13.11
CA TYR A 40 2.61 -17.16 13.50
C TYR A 40 3.12 -16.13 12.46
N PRO A 41 2.38 -15.92 11.36
CA PRO A 41 2.82 -15.13 10.21
C PRO A 41 3.32 -13.72 10.53
N PRO A 42 2.77 -12.95 11.51
CA PRO A 42 3.31 -11.64 11.84
C PRO A 42 4.78 -11.63 12.24
N GLY A 43 5.26 -12.70 12.88
CA GLY A 43 6.66 -12.84 13.34
C GLY A 43 7.62 -13.41 12.30
N ASP A 44 7.15 -13.82 11.13
CA ASP A 44 8.00 -14.33 10.06
C ASP A 44 8.74 -13.17 9.37
N GLY A 45 10.05 -13.31 9.18
CA GLY A 45 10.89 -12.39 8.41
C GLY A 45 10.96 -12.74 6.92
N GLY A 46 11.81 -12.04 6.18
CA GLY A 46 12.05 -12.29 4.75
C GLY A 46 10.99 -11.67 3.84
N MET A 47 10.63 -12.38 2.74
CA MET A 47 9.68 -11.89 1.74
C MET A 47 8.25 -12.20 2.14
N LYS A 48 7.42 -11.17 2.29
CA LYS A 48 5.98 -11.26 2.57
C LYS A 48 5.13 -10.65 1.45
N GLY A 49 3.81 -10.76 1.58
CA GLY A 49 2.85 -10.25 0.60
C GLY A 49 2.83 -11.10 -0.67
N SER A 50 3.07 -10.50 -1.83
CA SER A 50 3.11 -11.22 -3.10
C SER A 50 4.34 -12.11 -3.20
N ASN A 51 4.23 -13.35 -2.76
CA ASN A 51 5.25 -14.40 -2.85
C ASN A 51 4.71 -15.60 -3.65
N PRO A 52 5.58 -16.52 -4.14
CA PRO A 52 5.15 -17.64 -4.97
C PRO A 52 4.02 -18.46 -4.35
N GLY A 53 4.06 -18.77 -3.06
CA GLY A 53 2.99 -19.53 -2.40
C GLY A 53 1.62 -18.87 -2.44
N ALA A 54 1.57 -17.53 -2.50
CA ALA A 54 0.32 -16.77 -2.52
C ALA A 54 -0.23 -16.53 -3.94
N TYR A 55 0.62 -16.39 -4.99
CA TYR A 55 0.15 -16.00 -6.32
C TYR A 55 0.24 -17.09 -7.39
N ASP A 56 1.01 -18.17 -7.22
CA ASP A 56 1.28 -19.15 -8.28
C ASP A 56 0.03 -19.73 -8.93
N ILE A 57 -0.96 -20.09 -8.11
CA ILE A 57 -2.23 -20.65 -8.60
C ILE A 57 -3.04 -19.60 -9.36
N ALA A 58 -3.10 -18.36 -8.85
CA ALA A 58 -3.79 -17.26 -9.48
C ALA A 58 -3.15 -16.89 -10.84
N HIS A 59 -1.82 -16.84 -10.90
CA HIS A 59 -1.09 -16.62 -12.16
C HIS A 59 -1.31 -17.78 -13.14
N ALA A 60 -1.28 -19.03 -12.67
CA ALA A 60 -1.56 -20.17 -13.53
C ALA A 60 -2.97 -20.11 -14.17
N ILE A 61 -3.99 -19.65 -13.42
CA ILE A 61 -5.35 -19.46 -13.96
C ILE A 61 -5.37 -18.35 -15.01
N ARG A 62 -4.72 -17.23 -14.74
CA ARG A 62 -4.53 -16.13 -15.71
C ARG A 62 -3.88 -16.64 -16.99
N ASP A 63 -2.85 -17.48 -16.86
CA ASP A 63 -2.05 -18.02 -17.96
C ASP A 63 -2.72 -19.22 -18.66
N GLY A 64 -3.96 -19.52 -18.32
CA GLY A 64 -4.80 -20.47 -19.04
C GLY A 64 -5.09 -21.79 -18.34
N ARG A 65 -4.49 -22.06 -17.16
CA ARG A 65 -4.83 -23.27 -16.39
C ARG A 65 -6.32 -23.31 -16.07
N ARG A 66 -6.90 -24.50 -16.18
CA ARG A 66 -8.32 -24.76 -15.92
C ARG A 66 -8.45 -25.76 -14.78
N PHE A 67 -9.42 -25.50 -13.91
CA PHE A 67 -9.82 -26.45 -12.88
C PHE A 67 -11.25 -26.92 -13.21
N ASP A 68 -11.46 -28.23 -13.26
CA ASP A 68 -12.79 -28.80 -13.38
C ASP A 68 -13.44 -28.78 -11.99
N ILE A 69 -14.22 -27.71 -11.77
CA ILE A 69 -14.89 -27.51 -10.48
C ILE A 69 -16.07 -28.47 -10.27
N ASP A 70 -16.60 -29.06 -11.36
CA ASP A 70 -17.72 -30.00 -11.28
C ASP A 70 -17.24 -31.43 -10.96
N ALA A 71 -15.96 -31.73 -11.19
CA ALA A 71 -15.35 -33.01 -10.81
C ALA A 71 -15.25 -33.23 -9.30
N VAL A 72 -15.43 -32.18 -8.48
CA VAL A 72 -15.34 -32.27 -7.02
C VAL A 72 -16.69 -31.99 -6.38
N ALA A 73 -17.21 -32.90 -5.56
CA ALA A 73 -18.43 -32.69 -4.80
C ALA A 73 -18.30 -31.50 -3.84
N ALA A 74 -19.39 -30.77 -3.59
CA ALA A 74 -19.40 -29.72 -2.58
C ALA A 74 -19.29 -30.35 -1.17
N GLY A 75 -18.21 -30.04 -0.46
CA GLY A 75 -17.94 -30.61 0.84
C GLY A 75 -18.67 -29.93 1.99
N GLU A 76 -18.93 -28.63 1.87
CA GLU A 76 -19.56 -27.81 2.93
C GLU A 76 -20.53 -26.79 2.29
N THR A 77 -21.52 -26.38 3.09
CA THR A 77 -22.50 -25.36 2.66
C THR A 77 -22.48 -24.17 3.63
N PHE A 78 -22.58 -22.97 3.07
CA PHE A 78 -22.57 -21.70 3.81
C PHE A 78 -23.70 -20.78 3.30
N ASP A 79 -24.10 -19.79 4.09
CA ASP A 79 -25.01 -18.73 3.65
C ASP A 79 -24.26 -17.71 2.78
N LEU A 80 -23.00 -17.44 3.15
CA LEU A 80 -22.11 -16.55 2.42
C LEU A 80 -20.71 -17.16 2.32
N VAL A 81 -20.10 -17.05 1.14
CA VAL A 81 -18.65 -17.21 0.95
C VAL A 81 -18.04 -15.87 0.52
N VAL A 82 -17.00 -15.43 1.22
CA VAL A 82 -16.22 -14.23 0.87
C VAL A 82 -14.86 -14.67 0.35
N ILE A 83 -14.44 -14.15 -0.79
CA ILE A 83 -13.13 -14.40 -1.38
C ILE A 83 -12.26 -13.16 -1.17
N GLY A 84 -11.25 -13.29 -0.31
CA GLY A 84 -10.38 -12.25 0.18
C GLY A 84 -10.62 -11.95 1.66
N ALA A 85 -9.58 -12.14 2.50
CA ALA A 85 -9.59 -11.80 3.93
C ALA A 85 -8.90 -10.44 4.19
N GLY A 86 -8.89 -9.53 3.22
CA GLY A 86 -8.53 -8.13 3.39
C GLY A 86 -9.61 -7.35 4.15
N ILE A 87 -9.35 -6.07 4.43
CA ILE A 87 -10.31 -5.19 5.16
C ILE A 87 -11.70 -5.27 4.54
N SER A 88 -11.82 -5.19 3.21
CA SER A 88 -13.11 -5.23 2.52
C SER A 88 -13.85 -6.54 2.73
N GLY A 89 -13.19 -7.69 2.57
CA GLY A 89 -13.83 -9.00 2.76
C GLY A 89 -14.22 -9.26 4.20
N LEU A 90 -13.38 -8.86 5.16
CA LEU A 90 -13.67 -8.95 6.59
C LEU A 90 -14.84 -8.02 6.97
N ALA A 91 -14.88 -6.78 6.45
CA ALA A 91 -15.98 -5.85 6.65
C ALA A 91 -17.29 -6.37 6.03
N ALA A 92 -17.24 -6.96 4.82
CA ALA A 92 -18.41 -7.57 4.19
C ALA A 92 -19.01 -8.71 5.03
N ALA A 93 -18.14 -9.58 5.57
CA ALA A 93 -18.57 -10.63 6.50
C ALA A 93 -19.17 -10.04 7.79
N TRP A 94 -18.59 -8.95 8.30
CA TRP A 94 -19.09 -8.26 9.49
C TRP A 94 -20.47 -7.62 9.25
N PHE A 95 -20.66 -6.86 8.16
CA PHE A 95 -21.94 -6.27 7.79
C PHE A 95 -23.02 -7.35 7.56
N TRP A 96 -22.65 -8.42 6.88
CA TRP A 96 -23.56 -9.56 6.67
C TRP A 96 -23.99 -10.18 7.99
N LYS A 97 -23.02 -10.46 8.90
CA LYS A 97 -23.28 -11.10 10.19
C LYS A 97 -24.17 -10.25 11.08
N ARG A 98 -24.04 -8.93 11.04
CA ARG A 98 -24.93 -8.01 11.77
C ARG A 98 -26.38 -8.08 11.26
N ARG A 99 -26.58 -8.22 9.96
CA ARG A 99 -27.92 -8.30 9.35
C ARG A 99 -28.51 -9.71 9.38
N ARG A 100 -27.69 -10.73 9.50
CA ARG A 100 -28.05 -12.16 9.55
C ARG A 100 -27.23 -12.86 10.65
N PRO A 101 -27.57 -12.67 11.93
CA PRO A 101 -26.76 -13.18 13.07
C PRO A 101 -26.55 -14.70 13.06
N GLY A 102 -27.53 -15.47 12.53
CA GLY A 102 -27.45 -16.92 12.42
C GLY A 102 -26.62 -17.43 11.24
N ALA A 103 -26.18 -16.55 10.32
CA ALA A 103 -25.52 -16.95 9.08
C ALA A 103 -24.20 -17.70 9.32
N ARG A 104 -23.96 -18.73 8.51
CA ARG A 104 -22.70 -19.44 8.39
C ARG A 104 -21.88 -18.80 7.27
N ILE A 105 -20.71 -18.29 7.61
CA ILE A 105 -19.87 -17.53 6.68
C ILE A 105 -18.50 -18.21 6.57
N LEU A 106 -18.00 -18.37 5.34
CA LEU A 106 -16.64 -18.78 5.05
C LEU A 106 -15.91 -17.64 4.33
N ILE A 107 -14.78 -17.22 4.87
CA ILE A 107 -13.85 -16.30 4.24
C ILE A 107 -12.65 -17.11 3.75
N ILE A 108 -12.23 -16.95 2.49
CA ILE A 108 -11.13 -17.70 1.87
C ILE A 108 -10.06 -16.70 1.45
N ASP A 109 -8.78 -16.97 1.79
CA ASP A 109 -7.65 -16.15 1.34
C ASP A 109 -6.47 -17.00 0.89
N ALA A 110 -5.76 -16.52 -0.14
CA ALA A 110 -4.59 -17.18 -0.69
C ALA A 110 -3.34 -17.06 0.20
N HIS A 111 -3.30 -16.04 1.06
CA HIS A 111 -2.19 -15.81 1.98
C HIS A 111 -2.28 -16.68 3.24
N ALA A 112 -1.13 -16.87 3.90
CA ALA A 112 -1.04 -17.52 5.21
C ALA A 112 -1.49 -16.61 6.37
N ASP A 113 -1.74 -15.33 6.10
CA ASP A 113 -2.24 -14.33 7.04
C ASP A 113 -3.47 -13.63 6.49
N PHE A 114 -4.31 -13.08 7.36
CA PHE A 114 -5.44 -12.23 7.03
C PHE A 114 -5.02 -10.76 7.01
N GLY A 115 -5.88 -9.89 6.50
CA GLY A 115 -5.66 -8.44 6.42
C GLY A 115 -5.41 -7.94 5.00
N GLY A 116 -5.09 -8.81 4.04
CA GLY A 116 -4.74 -8.40 2.68
C GLY A 116 -3.50 -7.51 2.68
N HIS A 117 -3.61 -6.25 2.20
CA HIS A 117 -2.51 -5.28 2.30
C HIS A 117 -2.25 -4.79 3.74
N ALA A 118 -3.17 -4.98 4.66
CA ALA A 118 -3.03 -4.62 6.06
C ALA A 118 -2.31 -5.72 6.86
N HIS A 119 -1.08 -6.05 6.45
CA HIS A 119 -0.21 -7.00 7.13
C HIS A 119 0.53 -6.38 8.30
N ARG A 120 0.76 -7.19 9.33
CA ARG A 120 1.58 -6.85 10.49
C ARG A 120 2.97 -7.48 10.38
N ASN A 121 3.99 -6.71 10.76
CA ASN A 121 5.36 -7.19 10.96
C ASN A 121 5.69 -7.10 12.46
N GLU A 122 6.27 -8.15 13.00
CA GLU A 122 6.78 -8.20 14.37
C GLU A 122 8.28 -8.50 14.38
N PHE A 123 9.03 -7.71 15.15
CA PHE A 123 10.46 -7.91 15.34
C PHE A 123 10.77 -8.03 16.83
N ARG A 124 11.72 -8.92 17.18
CA ARG A 124 12.27 -8.99 18.53
C ARG A 124 13.73 -8.56 18.50
N VAL A 125 14.04 -7.51 19.23
CA VAL A 125 15.40 -6.99 19.38
C VAL A 125 15.73 -6.97 20.87
N GLY A 126 16.54 -7.91 21.33
CA GLY A 126 16.63 -8.25 22.76
C GLY A 126 15.27 -8.71 23.28
N ASP A 127 14.87 -8.16 24.41
CA ASP A 127 13.57 -8.45 25.03
C ASP A 127 12.41 -7.58 24.49
N ARG A 128 12.72 -6.63 23.62
CA ARG A 128 11.71 -5.70 23.09
C ARG A 128 11.00 -6.26 21.89
N LEU A 129 9.67 -6.21 21.92
CA LEU A 129 8.81 -6.41 20.76
C LEU A 129 8.59 -5.06 20.06
N LEU A 130 8.94 -5.02 18.78
CA LEU A 130 8.61 -3.93 17.88
C LEU A 130 7.56 -4.41 16.89
N VAL A 131 6.57 -3.58 16.61
CA VAL A 131 5.54 -3.87 15.60
C VAL A 131 5.55 -2.75 14.56
N SER A 132 5.22 -3.12 13.32
CA SER A 132 5.12 -2.18 12.21
C SER A 132 4.16 -2.71 11.16
N TYR A 133 3.70 -1.85 10.27
CA TYR A 133 2.80 -2.20 9.18
C TYR A 133 3.54 -2.69 7.94
N GLY A 134 2.95 -3.65 7.23
CA GLY A 134 3.54 -4.23 6.02
C GLY A 134 2.91 -3.74 4.71
N GLY A 135 2.03 -2.75 4.77
CA GLY A 135 1.33 -2.23 3.58
C GLY A 135 0.39 -1.10 3.95
N SER A 136 -0.90 -1.38 4.14
CA SER A 136 -1.90 -0.37 4.50
C SER A 136 -1.55 0.34 5.80
N GLU A 137 -1.33 1.65 5.74
CA GLU A 137 -0.59 2.43 6.73
C GLU A 137 -1.52 3.06 7.78
N SER A 138 -2.49 3.87 7.36
CA SER A 138 -3.32 4.70 8.27
C SER A 138 -4.77 4.73 7.88
N PHE A 139 -5.57 5.34 8.75
CA PHE A 139 -6.88 5.89 8.42
C PHE A 139 -6.67 7.27 7.80
N GLN A 140 -6.68 7.34 6.47
CA GLN A 140 -6.55 8.62 5.78
C GLN A 140 -7.76 9.50 6.12
N SER A 141 -7.51 10.64 6.73
CA SER A 141 -8.48 11.71 7.04
C SER A 141 -9.87 11.20 7.44
N PRO A 142 -9.99 10.39 8.52
CA PRO A 142 -11.24 9.71 8.85
C PRO A 142 -12.34 10.67 9.32
N GLN A 143 -12.01 11.89 9.72
CA GLN A 143 -13.02 12.87 10.09
C GLN A 143 -13.68 13.50 8.87
N THR A 144 -12.91 13.73 7.80
CA THR A 144 -13.34 14.51 6.63
C THR A 144 -13.72 13.64 5.42
N LEU A 145 -12.99 12.55 5.16
CA LEU A 145 -13.20 11.73 3.95
C LEU A 145 -14.08 10.50 4.16
N TRP A 146 -14.22 10.02 5.41
CA TRP A 146 -14.89 8.75 5.62
C TRP A 146 -16.42 8.90 5.65
N SER A 147 -17.09 7.95 5.02
CA SER A 147 -18.56 7.82 5.10
C SER A 147 -19.02 7.50 6.52
N ASP A 148 -20.31 7.74 6.78
CA ASP A 148 -20.93 7.37 8.05
C ASP A 148 -20.87 5.86 8.30
N GLN A 149 -20.95 5.03 7.25
CA GLN A 149 -20.86 3.57 7.34
C GLN A 149 -19.47 3.12 7.77
N ALA A 150 -18.42 3.72 7.20
CA ALA A 150 -17.05 3.42 7.57
C ALA A 150 -16.75 3.87 9.01
N LYS A 151 -17.19 5.07 9.40
CA LYS A 151 -17.09 5.59 10.79
C LYS A 151 -17.85 4.69 11.78
N ALA A 152 -19.08 4.29 11.43
CA ALA A 152 -19.90 3.43 12.30
C ALA A 152 -19.28 2.03 12.47
N LEU A 153 -18.64 1.47 11.43
CA LEU A 153 -17.95 0.19 11.56
C LEU A 153 -16.80 0.28 12.55
N VAL A 154 -15.89 1.26 12.41
CA VAL A 154 -14.72 1.35 13.28
C VAL A 154 -15.13 1.67 14.72
N ALA A 155 -16.15 2.52 14.93
CA ALA A 155 -16.74 2.79 16.25
C ALA A 155 -17.33 1.52 16.87
N ALA A 156 -18.06 0.69 16.09
CA ALA A 156 -18.62 -0.58 16.56
C ALA A 156 -17.55 -1.63 16.90
N LEU A 157 -16.34 -1.50 16.35
CA LEU A 157 -15.17 -2.31 16.72
C LEU A 157 -14.42 -1.76 17.95
N GLY A 158 -14.90 -0.68 18.56
CA GLY A 158 -14.30 -0.05 19.72
C GLY A 158 -13.10 0.83 19.41
N VAL A 159 -13.03 1.39 18.17
CA VAL A 159 -12.03 2.39 17.81
C VAL A 159 -12.56 3.77 18.15
N ASP A 160 -11.85 4.48 19.00
CA ASP A 160 -12.04 5.89 19.29
C ASP A 160 -11.01 6.71 18.48
N LEU A 161 -11.47 7.47 17.50
CA LEU A 161 -10.59 8.28 16.65
C LEU A 161 -9.86 9.37 17.46
N ALA A 162 -10.51 9.97 18.45
CA ALA A 162 -9.90 10.99 19.29
C ALA A 162 -8.74 10.43 20.15
N ARG A 163 -8.72 9.12 20.39
CA ARG A 163 -7.63 8.47 21.12
C ARG A 163 -6.28 8.61 20.42
N PHE A 164 -6.26 8.76 19.09
CA PHE A 164 -5.03 8.93 18.33
C PHE A 164 -4.35 10.28 18.60
N ASP A 165 -5.08 11.33 19.00
CA ASP A 165 -4.50 12.62 19.38
C ASP A 165 -3.49 12.51 20.53
N THR A 166 -3.68 11.53 21.41
CA THR A 166 -2.80 11.26 22.55
C THR A 166 -1.92 10.03 22.38
N ALA A 167 -2.27 9.13 21.46
CA ALA A 167 -1.49 7.93 21.15
C ALA A 167 -0.30 8.23 20.23
N PHE A 168 -0.47 9.18 19.32
CA PHE A 168 0.55 9.61 18.37
C PHE A 168 1.37 10.78 18.96
N ASP A 169 2.66 10.57 19.17
CA ASP A 169 3.55 11.59 19.73
C ASP A 169 4.12 12.48 18.62
N ARG A 170 3.35 13.50 18.21
CA ARG A 170 3.75 14.44 17.14
C ARG A 170 5.01 15.25 17.48
N GLU A 171 5.37 15.32 18.75
CA GLU A 171 6.50 16.13 19.24
C GLU A 171 7.80 15.35 19.34
N LEU A 172 7.78 14.01 19.27
CA LEU A 172 8.99 13.20 19.48
C LEU A 172 10.13 13.62 18.57
N TYR A 173 9.91 13.62 17.25
CA TYR A 173 10.97 13.96 16.30
C TYR A 173 11.28 15.47 16.25
N PRO A 174 10.28 16.35 16.21
CA PRO A 174 10.50 17.79 16.28
C PRO A 174 11.29 18.25 17.50
N SER A 175 10.98 17.72 18.70
CA SER A 175 11.66 18.13 19.94
C SER A 175 13.14 17.76 19.99
N LEU A 176 13.54 16.73 19.23
CA LEU A 176 14.94 16.34 19.04
C LEU A 176 15.64 17.15 17.94
N GLY A 177 14.98 18.14 17.36
CA GLY A 177 15.52 18.95 16.26
C GLY A 177 15.61 18.21 14.94
N LEU A 178 14.84 17.11 14.77
CA LEU A 178 14.83 16.36 13.52
C LEU A 178 13.90 17.03 12.50
N SER A 179 14.30 16.99 11.24
CA SER A 179 13.56 17.51 10.09
C SER A 179 13.37 16.45 9.01
N ARG A 180 12.76 16.80 7.90
CA ARG A 180 12.86 16.03 6.67
C ARG A 180 14.11 16.44 5.90
N GLY A 181 14.61 15.51 5.06
CA GLY A 181 15.76 15.78 4.19
C GLY A 181 15.61 15.16 2.81
N VAL A 182 16.48 15.58 1.91
CA VAL A 182 16.62 15.02 0.57
C VAL A 182 18.02 14.48 0.40
N PHE A 183 18.14 13.22 -0.03
CA PHE A 183 19.42 12.61 -0.35
C PHE A 183 19.65 12.59 -1.85
N PHE A 184 20.72 13.23 -2.27
CA PHE A 184 21.19 13.29 -3.65
C PHE A 184 22.23 12.21 -3.87
N THR A 185 22.00 11.31 -4.84
CA THR A 185 22.91 10.21 -5.13
C THR A 185 24.02 10.62 -6.09
N ARG A 186 25.21 10.06 -5.93
CA ARG A 186 26.36 10.34 -6.82
C ARG A 186 26.08 9.96 -8.26
N GLU A 187 25.28 8.94 -8.49
CA GLU A 187 24.93 8.46 -9.83
C GLU A 187 24.12 9.50 -10.64
N ALA A 188 23.21 10.20 -9.98
CA ALA A 188 22.37 11.21 -10.62
C ALA A 188 22.93 12.63 -10.50
N PHE A 189 23.58 12.93 -9.36
CA PHE A 189 23.98 14.29 -9.01
C PHE A 189 25.50 14.48 -8.84
N GLY A 190 26.32 13.46 -9.15
CA GLY A 190 27.77 13.51 -9.08
C GLY A 190 28.35 13.47 -7.65
N THR A 191 27.52 13.49 -6.61
CA THR A 191 27.94 13.44 -5.20
C THR A 191 26.84 12.81 -4.35
N ASP A 192 27.23 12.13 -3.28
CA ASP A 192 26.32 11.73 -2.21
C ASP A 192 26.18 12.89 -1.24
N ARG A 193 24.98 13.46 -1.14
CA ARG A 193 24.71 14.60 -0.27
C ARG A 193 23.34 14.52 0.35
N LEU A 194 23.28 14.55 1.68
CA LEU A 194 22.04 14.74 2.43
C LEU A 194 21.86 16.24 2.71
N VAL A 195 20.74 16.80 2.26
CA VAL A 195 20.32 18.17 2.56
C VAL A 195 19.12 18.11 3.51
N THR A 196 19.23 18.71 4.68
CA THR A 196 18.24 18.66 5.76
C THR A 196 17.41 19.92 5.81
N GLY A 197 16.23 19.87 6.48
CA GLY A 197 15.35 21.03 6.64
C GLY A 197 14.46 21.29 5.45
N ASP A 198 13.96 20.23 4.78
CA ASP A 198 13.04 20.31 3.66
C ASP A 198 11.75 21.06 4.06
N PRO A 199 11.42 22.21 3.41
CA PRO A 199 10.22 22.96 3.69
C PRO A 199 8.95 22.40 3.01
N MET A 200 9.08 21.38 2.16
CA MET A 200 7.94 20.81 1.45
C MET A 200 6.96 20.15 2.41
N ARG A 201 5.70 20.54 2.28
CA ARG A 201 4.57 19.94 2.99
C ARG A 201 3.57 19.40 1.99
N MET A 202 3.16 18.18 2.20
CA MET A 202 2.13 17.51 1.39
C MET A 202 0.85 17.30 2.22
N VAL A 203 -0.22 16.89 1.55
CA VAL A 203 -1.35 16.22 2.21
C VAL A 203 -0.83 15.05 3.06
N ALA A 204 -1.58 14.59 4.04
CA ALA A 204 -1.16 13.50 4.91
C ALA A 204 0.12 13.81 5.73
N ASP A 205 0.23 15.00 6.29
CA ASP A 205 1.34 15.42 7.13
C ASP A 205 1.04 15.21 8.62
N ASP A 206 1.89 14.45 9.31
CA ASP A 206 1.77 14.16 10.74
C ASP A 206 2.35 15.27 11.62
N ILE A 207 3.25 16.11 11.09
CA ILE A 207 3.93 17.19 11.82
C ILE A 207 3.27 18.54 11.53
N ALA A 208 3.01 19.31 12.58
CA ALA A 208 2.46 20.66 12.42
C ALA A 208 3.46 21.58 11.66
N PRO A 209 2.97 22.52 10.81
CA PRO A 209 3.84 23.37 9.99
C PRO A 209 4.92 24.12 10.77
N ASN A 210 4.57 24.63 11.96
CA ASN A 210 5.49 25.37 12.85
C ASN A 210 6.45 24.46 13.63
N ARG A 211 6.38 23.13 13.44
CA ARG A 211 7.22 22.12 14.13
C ARG A 211 8.11 21.32 13.19
N MET A 212 8.10 21.59 11.90
CA MET A 212 8.83 20.82 10.89
C MET A 212 10.36 20.93 11.00
N ASN A 213 10.89 21.89 11.75
CA ASN A 213 12.31 22.23 11.77
C ASN A 213 12.86 22.49 10.35
N ALA A 214 12.00 23.04 9.48
CA ALA A 214 12.33 23.36 8.11
C ALA A 214 13.24 24.59 8.02
N ARG A 215 14.09 24.62 6.98
CA ARG A 215 14.90 25.79 6.63
C ARG A 215 14.10 26.71 5.72
N ALA A 216 14.54 27.98 5.62
CA ALA A 216 14.09 28.84 4.53
C ALA A 216 14.42 28.18 3.18
N ALA A 217 13.55 28.37 2.18
CA ALA A 217 13.69 27.70 0.90
C ALA A 217 15.02 28.03 0.19
N GLU A 218 15.44 29.26 0.28
CA GLU A 218 16.72 29.75 -0.27
C GLU A 218 17.90 29.01 0.36
N ASP A 219 17.92 28.89 1.70
CA ASP A 219 18.97 28.19 2.42
C ASP A 219 18.95 26.68 2.17
N PHE A 220 17.76 26.11 2.01
CA PHE A 220 17.60 24.69 1.71
C PHE A 220 18.14 24.34 0.34
N VAL A 221 17.74 25.08 -0.69
CA VAL A 221 18.17 24.80 -2.08
C VAL A 221 19.61 25.26 -2.36
N ALA A 222 20.20 26.13 -1.54
CA ALA A 222 21.60 26.54 -1.66
C ALA A 222 22.57 25.33 -1.56
N ASP A 223 22.17 24.31 -0.81
CA ASP A 223 22.95 23.08 -0.65
C ASP A 223 22.70 22.01 -1.73
N PHE A 224 21.79 22.24 -2.68
CA PHE A 224 21.51 21.27 -3.73
C PHE A 224 22.69 21.12 -4.69
N PRO A 225 23.05 19.90 -5.12
CA PRO A 225 24.13 19.65 -6.07
C PRO A 225 23.67 19.86 -7.53
N VAL A 226 23.14 21.04 -7.81
CA VAL A 226 22.69 21.52 -9.12
C VAL A 226 23.46 22.78 -9.51
N SER A 227 23.32 23.25 -10.75
CA SER A 227 23.99 24.47 -11.19
C SER A 227 23.50 25.70 -10.43
N GLU A 228 24.38 26.66 -10.19
CA GLU A 228 24.05 27.90 -9.46
C GLU A 228 22.90 28.69 -10.11
N VAL A 229 22.74 28.59 -11.44
CA VAL A 229 21.63 29.22 -12.17
C VAL A 229 20.27 28.62 -11.83
N MET A 230 20.21 27.34 -11.45
CA MET A 230 18.96 26.66 -11.08
C MET A 230 18.51 26.94 -9.65
N LYS A 231 19.43 27.27 -8.74
CA LYS A 231 19.11 27.48 -7.31
C LYS A 231 18.05 28.57 -7.08
N PRO A 232 18.14 29.77 -7.67
CA PRO A 232 17.08 30.78 -7.53
C PRO A 232 15.73 30.33 -8.07
N ARG A 233 15.70 29.55 -9.16
CA ARG A 233 14.46 29.01 -9.72
C ARG A 233 13.85 27.95 -8.81
N LEU A 234 14.66 27.07 -8.25
CA LEU A 234 14.24 26.08 -7.26
C LEU A 234 13.68 26.75 -6.00
N ALA A 235 14.33 27.79 -5.47
CA ALA A 235 13.82 28.56 -4.33
C ALA A 235 12.47 29.23 -4.68
N GLY A 236 12.38 29.77 -5.90
CA GLY A 236 11.15 30.37 -6.44
C GLY A 236 9.95 29.42 -6.45
N LEU A 237 10.15 28.10 -6.62
CA LEU A 237 9.04 27.13 -6.51
C LEU A 237 8.31 27.23 -5.17
N TYR A 238 9.04 27.45 -4.08
CA TYR A 238 8.49 27.51 -2.73
C TYR A 238 8.00 28.90 -2.34
N THR A 239 8.62 29.94 -2.86
CA THR A 239 8.44 31.31 -2.36
C THR A 239 7.67 32.24 -3.28
N SER A 240 7.64 31.98 -4.60
CA SER A 240 6.95 32.83 -5.57
C SER A 240 5.46 32.94 -5.27
N ARG A 241 4.96 34.18 -5.38
CA ARG A 241 3.53 34.49 -5.35
C ARG A 241 3.02 35.00 -6.70
N SER A 242 3.87 34.98 -7.70
CA SER A 242 3.51 35.38 -9.06
C SER A 242 2.81 34.25 -9.78
N ASP A 243 1.75 34.54 -10.51
CA ASP A 243 1.03 33.57 -11.31
C ASP A 243 1.92 33.04 -12.46
N PRO A 244 2.30 31.76 -12.47
CA PRO A 244 3.14 31.21 -13.52
C PRO A 244 2.42 31.10 -14.87
N LEU A 245 1.09 31.24 -14.89
CA LEU A 245 0.24 31.22 -16.08
C LEU A 245 -0.48 32.57 -16.31
N ALA A 246 0.15 33.66 -15.94
CA ALA A 246 -0.41 35.00 -16.11
C ALA A 246 -0.89 35.24 -17.56
N GLY A 247 -2.08 35.81 -17.70
CA GLY A 247 -2.73 36.07 -19.01
C GLY A 247 -3.54 34.87 -19.56
N LYS A 248 -3.54 33.72 -18.92
CA LYS A 248 -4.44 32.59 -19.25
C LYS A 248 -5.78 32.71 -18.53
N SER A 249 -6.86 32.34 -19.22
CA SER A 249 -8.17 32.17 -18.56
C SER A 249 -8.16 31.03 -17.55
N LEU A 250 -9.13 31.00 -16.62
CA LEU A 250 -9.27 29.93 -15.64
C LEU A 250 -9.43 28.55 -16.32
N ALA A 251 -10.20 28.45 -17.39
CA ALA A 251 -10.37 27.22 -18.16
C ALA A 251 -9.04 26.74 -18.77
N GLN A 252 -8.24 27.66 -19.35
CA GLN A 252 -6.92 27.31 -19.88
C GLN A 252 -5.95 26.87 -18.79
N LYS A 253 -6.00 27.49 -17.61
CA LYS A 253 -5.15 27.08 -16.48
C LYS A 253 -5.50 25.68 -16.00
N ASN A 254 -6.79 25.37 -15.86
CA ASN A 254 -7.26 24.03 -15.50
C ASN A 254 -6.78 22.99 -16.51
N GLU A 255 -7.00 23.23 -17.81
CA GLU A 255 -6.55 22.32 -18.86
C GLU A 255 -5.03 22.09 -18.84
N ILE A 256 -4.24 23.15 -18.63
CA ILE A 256 -2.78 23.03 -18.51
C ILE A 256 -2.41 22.19 -17.29
N LEU A 257 -3.03 22.41 -16.14
CA LEU A 257 -2.78 21.62 -14.94
C LEU A 257 -3.12 20.14 -15.14
N ASP A 258 -4.26 19.86 -15.76
CA ASP A 258 -4.77 18.50 -15.95
C ASP A 258 -3.98 17.70 -17.01
N ARG A 259 -3.45 18.38 -18.05
CA ARG A 259 -2.81 17.73 -19.21
C ARG A 259 -1.29 17.92 -19.29
N THR A 260 -0.68 18.52 -18.28
CA THR A 260 0.79 18.68 -18.20
C THR A 260 1.32 17.83 -17.06
N SER A 261 2.38 17.02 -17.30
CA SER A 261 3.04 16.31 -16.20
C SER A 261 3.73 17.30 -15.25
N TYR A 262 3.88 16.92 -13.98
CA TYR A 262 4.60 17.79 -13.04
C TYR A 262 6.07 17.98 -13.46
N ARG A 263 6.69 16.98 -14.12
CA ARG A 263 8.02 17.13 -14.71
C ARG A 263 8.04 18.22 -15.79
N ASP A 264 7.07 18.20 -16.71
CA ASP A 264 6.92 19.21 -17.74
C ASP A 264 6.59 20.60 -17.14
N TRP A 265 5.82 20.65 -16.06
CA TRP A 265 5.57 21.87 -15.32
C TRP A 265 6.87 22.48 -14.80
N LEU A 266 7.73 21.68 -14.18
CA LEU A 266 9.03 22.12 -13.66
C LEU A 266 9.98 22.57 -14.78
N THR A 267 10.05 21.82 -15.88
CA THR A 267 11.01 22.10 -16.95
C THR A 267 10.52 23.17 -17.94
N LYS A 268 9.24 23.14 -18.36
CA LYS A 268 8.69 24.02 -19.40
C LYS A 268 8.09 25.31 -18.85
N VAL A 269 7.47 25.28 -17.67
CA VAL A 269 6.86 26.47 -17.06
C VAL A 269 7.87 27.19 -16.15
N TRP A 270 8.56 26.46 -15.29
CA TRP A 270 9.56 27.02 -14.37
C TRP A 270 10.98 27.10 -14.97
N GLY A 271 11.23 26.46 -16.12
CA GLY A 271 12.50 26.49 -16.82
C GLY A 271 13.64 25.83 -16.05
N LEU A 272 13.34 24.81 -15.25
CA LEU A 272 14.37 23.97 -14.63
C LEU A 272 15.04 23.10 -15.69
N ASP A 273 16.34 22.86 -15.55
CA ASP A 273 17.00 21.81 -16.32
C ASP A 273 16.63 20.42 -15.79
N GLU A 274 16.94 19.37 -16.57
CA GLU A 274 16.60 17.99 -16.27
C GLU A 274 17.15 17.54 -14.89
N ARG A 275 18.38 17.97 -14.56
CA ARG A 275 19.02 17.62 -13.30
C ARG A 275 18.36 18.28 -12.09
N ALA A 276 17.91 19.53 -12.24
CA ALA A 276 17.15 20.21 -11.19
C ALA A 276 15.75 19.59 -11.01
N ALA A 277 15.11 19.16 -12.10
CA ALA A 277 13.84 18.46 -12.06
C ALA A 277 13.98 17.04 -11.45
N ASP A 278 15.12 16.37 -11.63
CA ASP A 278 15.41 15.06 -11.01
C ASP A 278 15.42 15.12 -9.47
N ALA A 279 15.60 16.30 -8.86
CA ALA A 279 15.45 16.48 -7.41
C ALA A 279 14.02 16.20 -6.90
N PHE A 280 13.05 16.11 -7.81
CA PHE A 280 11.65 15.79 -7.50
C PHE A 280 11.21 14.44 -8.04
N GLN A 281 11.98 13.78 -8.94
CA GLN A 281 11.52 12.66 -9.76
C GLN A 281 10.89 11.52 -8.96
N GLY A 282 11.48 11.11 -7.87
CA GLY A 282 10.98 10.00 -7.05
C GLY A 282 10.17 10.42 -5.83
N ARG A 283 9.92 11.72 -5.63
CA ARG A 283 9.19 12.20 -4.45
C ARG A 283 7.72 11.82 -4.44
N SER A 284 7.17 11.47 -5.60
CA SER A 284 5.78 11.04 -5.77
C SER A 284 5.59 9.52 -5.66
N LEU A 285 6.68 8.74 -5.59
CA LEU A 285 6.62 7.29 -5.69
C LEU A 285 5.90 6.61 -4.54
N ASP A 286 6.01 7.12 -3.33
CA ASP A 286 5.36 6.53 -2.15
C ASP A 286 3.85 6.80 -2.12
N PHE A 287 3.40 7.93 -2.66
CA PHE A 287 2.00 8.34 -2.68
C PHE A 287 1.28 7.87 -3.96
N PHE A 288 1.85 8.16 -5.14
CA PHE A 288 1.24 7.85 -6.44
C PHE A 288 1.76 6.56 -7.09
N ALA A 289 2.81 5.97 -6.57
CA ALA A 289 3.53 4.83 -7.15
C ALA A 289 4.02 5.06 -8.59
N VAL A 290 4.27 6.31 -8.96
CA VAL A 290 4.93 6.76 -10.20
C VAL A 290 5.74 8.01 -9.93
N GLY A 291 6.71 8.28 -10.81
CA GLY A 291 7.50 9.51 -10.77
C GLY A 291 6.72 10.72 -11.28
N ILE A 292 7.30 11.90 -11.08
CA ILE A 292 6.69 13.17 -11.48
C ILE A 292 6.48 13.33 -13.01
N ASP A 293 7.04 12.45 -13.80
CA ASP A 293 6.80 12.34 -15.25
C ASP A 293 5.44 11.71 -15.59
N ALA A 294 4.74 11.15 -14.62
CA ALA A 294 3.47 10.45 -14.80
C ALA A 294 2.39 10.84 -13.77
N ILE A 295 2.57 11.93 -13.05
CA ILE A 295 1.50 12.65 -12.35
C ILE A 295 1.25 13.98 -13.04
N SER A 296 0.01 14.45 -13.04
CA SER A 296 -0.35 15.76 -13.59
C SER A 296 0.12 16.91 -12.68
N ALA A 297 0.26 18.09 -13.23
CA ALA A 297 0.47 19.29 -12.44
C ALA A 297 -0.74 19.57 -11.51
N ARG A 298 -1.94 19.11 -11.88
CA ARG A 298 -3.14 19.15 -11.03
C ARG A 298 -2.94 18.29 -9.79
N GLU A 299 -2.62 17.00 -9.97
CA GLU A 299 -2.36 16.07 -8.86
C GLU A 299 -1.24 16.57 -7.95
N ALA A 300 -0.17 17.12 -8.53
CA ALA A 300 0.92 17.73 -7.76
C ALA A 300 0.45 18.98 -6.98
N TYR A 301 -0.36 19.83 -7.60
CA TYR A 301 -0.91 21.03 -6.97
C TYR A 301 -1.80 20.66 -5.78
N ASP A 302 -2.76 19.77 -5.98
CA ASP A 302 -3.73 19.39 -4.96
C ASP A 302 -3.07 18.68 -3.78
N THR A 303 -2.00 17.90 -4.02
CA THR A 303 -1.25 17.22 -2.96
C THR A 303 -0.16 18.05 -2.27
N GLY A 304 0.03 19.32 -2.65
CA GLY A 304 0.92 20.26 -1.95
C GLY A 304 2.34 20.38 -2.49
N TYR A 305 2.61 19.87 -3.70
CA TYR A 305 3.92 20.09 -4.33
C TYR A 305 4.16 21.59 -4.63
N PRO A 306 5.44 22.05 -4.62
CA PRO A 306 5.75 23.47 -4.84
C PRO A 306 5.62 23.88 -6.32
N GLY A 307 5.60 25.20 -6.59
CA GLY A 307 5.58 25.75 -7.94
C GLY A 307 4.23 26.28 -8.43
N PHE A 308 3.26 26.42 -7.52
CA PHE A 308 1.89 26.84 -7.86
C PHE A 308 1.45 28.13 -7.15
N GLY A 309 2.38 28.81 -6.49
CA GLY A 309 2.07 30.07 -5.80
C GLY A 309 1.51 31.12 -6.76
N GLY A 310 0.42 31.79 -6.38
CA GLY A 310 -0.22 32.85 -7.16
C GLY A 310 -1.01 32.40 -8.39
N ILE A 311 -1.16 31.09 -8.65
CA ILE A 311 -1.81 30.57 -9.87
C ILE A 311 -3.30 30.96 -9.99
N GLY A 312 -3.98 31.23 -8.85
CA GLY A 312 -5.37 31.68 -8.85
C GLY A 312 -6.38 30.62 -9.30
N VAL A 313 -6.02 29.36 -9.20
CA VAL A 313 -6.91 28.21 -9.40
C VAL A 313 -7.29 27.65 -8.02
N ALA A 314 -8.57 27.31 -7.81
CA ALA A 314 -9.00 26.65 -6.58
C ALA A 314 -8.42 25.22 -6.54
N ARG A 315 -8.01 24.78 -5.36
CA ARG A 315 -7.71 23.36 -5.10
C ARG A 315 -9.00 22.58 -4.97
N ASP A 316 -8.90 21.28 -5.18
CA ASP A 316 -9.97 20.37 -4.87
C ASP A 316 -10.39 20.49 -3.39
N GLU A 317 -11.69 20.41 -3.11
CA GLU A 317 -12.24 20.58 -1.75
C GLU A 317 -11.81 19.45 -0.82
N GLU A 318 -11.74 18.22 -1.31
CA GLU A 318 -11.28 17.08 -0.53
C GLU A 318 -9.79 17.21 -0.20
N ALA A 319 -8.97 17.61 -1.16
CA ALA A 319 -7.55 17.87 -0.95
C ALA A 319 -7.32 18.96 0.11
N LEU A 320 -8.15 20.02 0.14
CA LEU A 320 -8.07 21.04 1.20
C LEU A 320 -8.40 20.47 2.57
N LYS A 321 -9.44 19.65 2.68
CA LYS A 321 -9.82 18.99 3.94
C LYS A 321 -8.73 18.03 4.42
N GLU A 322 -8.12 17.27 3.52
CA GLU A 322 -6.99 16.40 3.83
C GLU A 322 -5.78 17.17 4.38
N MET A 323 -5.48 18.35 3.80
CA MET A 323 -4.35 19.18 4.25
C MET A 323 -4.55 19.76 5.67
N GLU A 324 -5.79 19.91 6.10
CA GLU A 324 -6.14 20.44 7.44
C GLU A 324 -6.16 19.34 8.50
N GLU A 325 -6.57 18.12 8.14
CA GLU A 325 -6.62 16.98 9.07
C GLU A 325 -5.23 16.39 9.29
N PRO A 326 -4.73 16.29 10.54
CA PRO A 326 -3.40 15.74 10.80
C PRO A 326 -3.36 14.23 10.52
N TYR A 327 -2.27 13.76 9.92
CA TYR A 327 -2.06 12.35 9.59
C TYR A 327 -1.58 11.54 10.81
N ILE A 328 -2.46 11.42 11.79
CA ILE A 328 -2.16 10.79 13.08
C ILE A 328 -3.01 9.56 13.41
N HIS A 329 -4.01 9.26 12.60
CA HIS A 329 -4.92 8.14 12.84
C HIS A 329 -4.25 6.81 12.48
N HIS A 330 -3.29 6.43 13.32
CA HIS A 330 -2.38 5.30 13.12
C HIS A 330 -2.41 4.33 14.29
N PHE A 331 -2.56 3.04 14.02
CA PHE A 331 -2.09 2.01 14.94
C PHE A 331 -0.58 1.77 14.75
N PRO A 332 0.14 1.25 15.77
CA PRO A 332 1.56 0.91 15.62
C PRO A 332 1.86 -0.06 14.47
N ASP A 333 0.92 -0.93 14.13
CA ASP A 333 0.96 -1.87 13.01
C ASP A 333 0.04 -1.43 11.84
N GLY A 334 -0.31 -0.15 11.78
CA GLY A 334 -1.18 0.40 10.75
C GLY A 334 -2.56 -0.25 10.74
N ASN A 335 -3.16 -0.35 9.56
CA ASN A 335 -4.49 -0.94 9.39
C ASN A 335 -4.54 -2.46 9.66
N ALA A 336 -3.40 -3.11 9.98
CA ALA A 336 -3.41 -4.49 10.46
C ALA A 336 -4.23 -4.62 11.75
N SER A 337 -4.18 -3.63 12.67
CA SER A 337 -5.04 -3.63 13.86
C SER A 337 -6.52 -3.53 13.53
N LEU A 338 -6.94 -2.82 12.47
CA LEU A 338 -8.33 -2.85 12.01
C LEU A 338 -8.75 -4.24 11.52
N ALA A 339 -7.91 -4.89 10.70
CA ALA A 339 -8.18 -6.26 10.25
C ALA A 339 -8.25 -7.23 11.44
N ARG A 340 -7.39 -7.06 12.44
CA ARG A 340 -7.36 -7.86 13.68
C ARG A 340 -8.61 -7.63 14.53
N LEU A 341 -9.11 -6.41 14.64
CA LEU A 341 -10.37 -6.08 15.31
C LEU A 341 -11.56 -6.76 14.60
N LEU A 342 -11.61 -6.71 13.27
CA LEU A 342 -12.62 -7.39 12.47
C LEU A 342 -12.59 -8.91 12.69
N VAL A 343 -11.42 -9.54 12.60
CA VAL A 343 -11.29 -10.99 12.82
C VAL A 343 -11.66 -11.38 14.24
N ARG A 344 -11.24 -10.61 15.26
CA ARG A 344 -11.61 -10.85 16.65
C ARG A 344 -13.13 -10.76 16.86
N SER A 345 -13.80 -9.80 16.21
CA SER A 345 -15.26 -9.66 16.26
C SER A 345 -15.98 -10.82 15.54
N LEU A 346 -15.45 -11.30 14.42
CA LEU A 346 -16.05 -12.37 13.60
C LEU A 346 -15.79 -13.77 14.15
N VAL A 347 -14.63 -13.99 14.75
CA VAL A 347 -14.18 -15.28 15.29
C VAL A 347 -13.82 -15.10 16.78
N PRO A 348 -14.82 -15.00 17.67
CA PRO A 348 -14.60 -14.85 19.09
C PRO A 348 -13.71 -15.96 19.64
N GLY A 349 -12.71 -15.59 20.43
CA GLY A 349 -11.71 -16.51 20.97
C GLY A 349 -10.47 -16.73 20.09
N ALA A 350 -10.40 -16.17 18.88
CA ALA A 350 -9.15 -16.15 18.11
C ALA A 350 -8.09 -15.26 18.77
N ALA A 351 -8.49 -14.25 19.51
CA ALA A 351 -7.61 -13.43 20.34
C ALA A 351 -8.34 -12.91 21.58
N ALA A 352 -7.59 -12.66 22.65
CA ALA A 352 -8.11 -12.03 23.87
C ALA A 352 -8.32 -10.52 23.68
N GLY A 353 -9.08 -9.90 24.61
CA GLY A 353 -9.33 -8.46 24.65
C GLY A 353 -10.62 -8.05 23.94
N ALA A 354 -10.93 -6.74 24.00
CA ALA A 354 -12.20 -6.19 23.52
C ALA A 354 -12.11 -4.77 22.91
N SER A 355 -10.95 -4.12 22.89
CA SER A 355 -10.80 -2.71 22.52
C SER A 355 -9.64 -2.46 21.54
N MET A 356 -9.54 -1.23 21.04
CA MET A 356 -8.39 -0.77 20.28
C MET A 356 -7.10 -0.73 21.12
N GLU A 357 -7.20 -0.57 22.43
CA GLU A 357 -6.05 -0.46 23.34
C GLU A 357 -5.28 -1.78 23.47
N ASP A 358 -5.97 -2.92 23.43
CA ASP A 358 -5.38 -4.24 23.64
C ASP A 358 -5.06 -4.99 22.34
N ILE A 359 -5.57 -4.53 21.19
CA ILE A 359 -5.43 -5.26 19.91
C ILE A 359 -3.98 -5.35 19.44
N VAL A 360 -3.16 -4.32 19.74
CA VAL A 360 -1.75 -4.27 19.34
C VAL A 360 -0.94 -5.36 20.06
N GLY A 361 -1.20 -5.56 21.35
CA GLY A 361 -0.56 -6.60 22.17
C GLY A 361 -1.17 -7.99 22.01
N ALA A 362 -2.38 -8.10 21.45
CA ALA A 362 -3.11 -9.37 21.36
C ALA A 362 -2.41 -10.37 20.42
N ARG A 363 -2.16 -11.60 20.90
CA ARG A 363 -1.67 -12.70 20.08
C ARG A 363 -2.85 -13.52 19.54
N PHE A 364 -2.89 -13.71 18.22
CA PHE A 364 -3.95 -14.49 17.58
C PHE A 364 -3.61 -15.98 17.54
N ASP A 365 -4.61 -16.80 17.85
CA ASP A 365 -4.57 -18.27 17.67
C ASP A 365 -5.13 -18.62 16.28
N TYR A 366 -4.23 -18.81 15.32
CA TYR A 366 -4.58 -19.15 13.93
C TYR A 366 -5.30 -20.50 13.80
N ALA A 367 -5.13 -21.42 14.75
CA ALA A 367 -5.83 -22.70 14.74
C ALA A 367 -7.34 -22.55 14.97
N ARG A 368 -7.78 -21.42 15.52
CA ARG A 368 -9.20 -21.12 15.76
C ARG A 368 -9.92 -20.51 14.56
N LEU A 369 -9.18 -20.00 13.56
CA LEU A 369 -9.75 -19.25 12.43
C LEU A 369 -10.67 -20.13 11.56
N ASP A 370 -10.29 -21.40 11.27
CA ASP A 370 -11.07 -22.31 10.43
C ASP A 370 -11.59 -23.53 11.23
N ARG A 371 -12.11 -23.31 12.44
CA ARG A 371 -12.60 -24.40 13.28
C ARG A 371 -13.99 -24.84 12.81
N ALA A 372 -14.16 -26.16 12.64
CA ALA A 372 -15.46 -26.74 12.31
C ALA A 372 -16.51 -26.39 13.37
N GLY A 373 -17.73 -26.08 12.92
CA GLY A 373 -18.84 -25.68 13.78
C GLY A 373 -18.88 -24.18 14.13
N SER A 374 -17.84 -23.41 13.84
CA SER A 374 -17.88 -21.96 14.03
C SER A 374 -18.81 -21.29 13.00
N GLY A 375 -19.59 -20.29 13.45
CA GLY A 375 -20.51 -19.54 12.58
C GLY A 375 -19.79 -18.72 11.52
N VAL A 376 -18.59 -18.21 11.82
CA VAL A 376 -17.69 -17.58 10.85
C VAL A 376 -16.36 -18.31 10.86
N ARG A 377 -15.82 -18.57 9.68
CA ARG A 377 -14.53 -19.26 9.49
C ARG A 377 -13.66 -18.49 8.51
N VAL A 378 -12.37 -18.36 8.81
CA VAL A 378 -11.36 -17.74 7.94
C VAL A 378 -10.38 -18.84 7.52
N ARG A 379 -10.43 -19.20 6.25
CA ARG A 379 -9.64 -20.30 5.64
C ARG A 379 -8.49 -19.70 4.84
N LEU A 380 -7.35 -19.63 5.46
CA LEU A 380 -6.08 -19.15 4.87
C LEU A 380 -5.42 -20.24 4.02
N ASP A 381 -4.35 -19.87 3.28
CA ASP A 381 -3.64 -20.73 2.32
C ASP A 381 -4.60 -21.40 1.31
N SER A 382 -5.61 -20.65 0.87
CA SER A 382 -6.69 -21.18 0.05
C SER A 382 -6.99 -20.25 -1.12
N THR A 383 -6.49 -20.61 -2.30
CA THR A 383 -6.64 -19.79 -3.52
C THR A 383 -7.93 -20.14 -4.24
N ALA A 384 -8.86 -19.21 -4.37
CA ALA A 384 -10.06 -19.38 -5.18
C ALA A 384 -9.68 -19.58 -6.67
N VAL A 385 -10.33 -20.55 -7.34
CA VAL A 385 -10.04 -20.93 -8.72
C VAL A 385 -11.26 -20.92 -9.63
N GLY A 386 -12.46 -20.75 -9.07
CA GLY A 386 -13.70 -20.64 -9.84
C GLY A 386 -14.89 -20.31 -8.97
N VAL A 387 -15.77 -19.47 -9.52
CA VAL A 387 -17.05 -19.08 -8.91
C VAL A 387 -18.13 -19.23 -9.98
N ARG A 388 -19.22 -19.91 -9.68
CA ARG A 388 -20.34 -20.10 -10.61
C ARG A 388 -21.69 -19.93 -9.93
N ASN A 389 -22.56 -19.13 -10.54
CA ASN A 389 -23.96 -19.14 -10.15
C ASN A 389 -24.58 -20.51 -10.49
N ARG A 390 -25.42 -21.00 -9.59
CA ARG A 390 -26.20 -22.24 -9.75
C ARG A 390 -27.62 -21.98 -9.30
N ASP A 391 -28.54 -22.89 -9.66
CA ASP A 391 -29.91 -22.83 -9.16
C ASP A 391 -29.90 -22.82 -7.63
N GLY A 392 -30.47 -21.77 -7.06
CA GLY A 392 -30.57 -21.58 -5.62
C GLY A 392 -29.28 -21.23 -4.88
N GLY A 393 -28.11 -21.02 -5.54
CA GLY A 393 -26.87 -20.73 -4.85
C GLY A 393 -25.68 -20.40 -5.74
N VAL A 394 -24.50 -20.50 -5.15
CA VAL A 394 -23.19 -20.25 -5.79
C VAL A 394 -22.23 -21.38 -5.42
N ASP A 395 -21.55 -21.95 -6.40
CA ASP A 395 -20.41 -22.86 -6.17
C ASP A 395 -19.11 -22.05 -6.16
N VAL A 396 -18.29 -22.24 -5.14
CA VAL A 396 -16.97 -21.65 -5.02
C VAL A 396 -15.93 -22.77 -4.91
N ALA A 397 -15.01 -22.83 -5.86
CA ALA A 397 -13.90 -23.76 -5.86
C ALA A 397 -12.58 -23.06 -5.51
N TYR A 398 -11.77 -23.75 -4.74
CA TYR A 398 -10.46 -23.24 -4.30
C TYR A 398 -9.44 -24.38 -4.21
N VAL A 399 -8.17 -24.04 -4.27
CA VAL A 399 -7.07 -24.97 -4.04
C VAL A 399 -6.46 -24.66 -2.68
N ARG A 400 -6.33 -25.69 -1.84
CA ARG A 400 -5.66 -25.64 -0.54
C ARG A 400 -4.68 -26.79 -0.42
N LYS A 401 -3.42 -26.51 -0.09
CA LYS A 401 -2.36 -27.55 0.02
C LYS A 401 -2.31 -28.46 -1.21
N GLY A 402 -2.42 -27.86 -2.40
CA GLY A 402 -2.39 -28.57 -3.68
C GLY A 402 -3.67 -29.36 -4.04
N LYS A 403 -4.69 -29.40 -3.18
CA LYS A 403 -5.94 -30.13 -3.42
C LYS A 403 -7.07 -29.17 -3.80
N LEU A 404 -7.79 -29.52 -4.88
CA LEU A 404 -9.01 -28.83 -5.28
C LEU A 404 -10.15 -29.20 -4.31
N ALA A 405 -10.88 -28.19 -3.85
CA ALA A 405 -12.07 -28.33 -3.03
C ALA A 405 -13.15 -27.40 -3.54
N ARG A 406 -14.41 -27.73 -3.25
CA ARG A 406 -15.61 -26.94 -3.60
C ARG A 406 -16.52 -26.82 -2.40
N VAL A 407 -17.06 -25.62 -2.22
CA VAL A 407 -18.13 -25.32 -1.27
C VAL A 407 -19.33 -24.74 -2.00
N ARG A 408 -20.52 -24.89 -1.43
CA ARG A 408 -21.75 -24.25 -1.91
C ARG A 408 -22.16 -23.13 -0.96
N ALA A 409 -22.64 -22.02 -1.51
CA ALA A 409 -23.12 -20.91 -0.71
C ALA A 409 -24.46 -20.38 -1.23
N GLY A 410 -25.23 -19.71 -0.36
CA GLY A 410 -26.40 -18.94 -0.77
C GLY A 410 -26.00 -17.73 -1.63
N HIS A 411 -24.89 -17.07 -1.26
CA HIS A 411 -24.32 -15.91 -1.95
C HIS A 411 -22.80 -15.93 -1.88
N ALA A 412 -22.14 -15.15 -2.75
CA ALA A 412 -20.71 -14.92 -2.67
C ALA A 412 -20.36 -13.42 -2.80
N ILE A 413 -19.32 -12.99 -2.10
CA ILE A 413 -18.71 -11.64 -2.27
C ILE A 413 -17.25 -11.84 -2.66
N LEU A 414 -16.84 -11.26 -3.78
CA LEU A 414 -15.48 -11.28 -4.27
C LEU A 414 -14.82 -9.95 -3.88
N ALA A 415 -13.93 -10.01 -2.90
CA ALA A 415 -13.24 -8.87 -2.31
C ALA A 415 -11.71 -8.91 -2.57
N GLY A 416 -11.32 -9.49 -3.69
CA GLY A 416 -9.94 -9.53 -4.18
C GLY A 416 -9.72 -8.58 -5.36
N TYR A 417 -8.61 -8.76 -6.06
CA TYR A 417 -8.24 -7.89 -7.20
C TYR A 417 -9.21 -8.03 -8.36
N HIS A 418 -9.82 -6.91 -8.80
CA HIS A 418 -10.80 -6.90 -9.88
C HIS A 418 -10.25 -7.50 -11.18
N MET A 419 -8.99 -7.25 -11.50
CA MET A 419 -8.35 -7.82 -12.69
C MET A 419 -8.29 -9.35 -12.70
N MET A 420 -8.49 -10.01 -11.54
CA MET A 420 -8.54 -11.47 -11.43
C MET A 420 -9.96 -12.04 -11.54
N MET A 421 -11.01 -11.25 -11.29
CA MET A 421 -12.39 -11.70 -11.28
C MET A 421 -12.86 -12.34 -12.61
N PRO A 422 -12.48 -11.82 -13.80
CA PRO A 422 -12.82 -12.45 -15.07
C PRO A 422 -12.29 -13.87 -15.25
N TYR A 423 -11.22 -14.22 -14.55
CA TYR A 423 -10.66 -15.58 -14.59
C TYR A 423 -11.37 -16.54 -13.64
N LEU A 424 -11.97 -16.02 -12.56
CA LEU A 424 -12.78 -16.77 -11.60
C LEU A 424 -14.23 -16.95 -12.07
N MET A 425 -14.82 -15.91 -12.71
CA MET A 425 -16.19 -15.88 -13.22
C MET A 425 -16.17 -15.59 -14.73
N ARG A 426 -16.11 -16.63 -15.55
CA ARG A 426 -15.99 -16.50 -17.01
C ARG A 426 -17.27 -16.09 -17.71
N GLU A 427 -18.41 -16.31 -17.06
CA GLU A 427 -19.73 -15.92 -17.52
C GLU A 427 -20.01 -14.41 -17.42
N LEU A 428 -19.13 -13.62 -16.84
CA LEU A 428 -19.29 -12.16 -16.77
C LEU A 428 -19.40 -11.54 -18.17
N PRO A 429 -20.29 -10.56 -18.38
CA PRO A 429 -20.40 -9.83 -19.63
C PRO A 429 -19.05 -9.20 -20.05
N ARG A 430 -18.78 -9.15 -21.35
CA ARG A 430 -17.52 -8.60 -21.88
C ARG A 430 -17.24 -7.20 -21.33
N ARG A 431 -18.23 -6.29 -21.38
CA ARG A 431 -18.11 -4.92 -20.85
C ARG A 431 -17.63 -4.89 -19.40
N GLN A 432 -18.18 -5.76 -18.55
CA GLN A 432 -17.79 -5.85 -17.14
C GLN A 432 -16.37 -6.40 -16.97
N ARG A 433 -16.00 -7.42 -17.76
CA ARG A 433 -14.63 -7.97 -17.74
C ARG A 433 -13.60 -6.95 -18.18
N ASP A 434 -13.90 -6.18 -19.23
CA ASP A 434 -13.02 -5.12 -19.74
C ASP A 434 -12.87 -4.01 -18.69
N ALA A 435 -13.94 -3.60 -18.03
CA ALA A 435 -13.91 -2.63 -16.93
C ALA A 435 -13.09 -3.12 -15.73
N MET A 436 -13.22 -4.40 -15.32
CA MET A 436 -12.39 -4.99 -14.26
C MET A 436 -10.91 -5.04 -14.64
N ALA A 437 -10.59 -5.32 -15.90
CA ALA A 437 -9.21 -5.36 -16.39
C ALA A 437 -8.55 -3.98 -16.49
N ALA A 438 -9.34 -2.90 -16.52
CA ALA A 438 -8.84 -1.52 -16.53
C ALA A 438 -8.24 -1.10 -15.19
N ASN A 439 -8.62 -1.74 -14.07
CA ASN A 439 -8.00 -1.49 -12.77
C ASN A 439 -6.63 -2.17 -12.68
N VAL A 440 -5.62 -1.55 -13.29
CA VAL A 440 -4.23 -2.01 -13.20
C VAL A 440 -3.62 -1.42 -11.93
N LYS A 441 -3.40 -2.27 -10.93
CA LYS A 441 -2.88 -1.86 -9.63
C LYS A 441 -1.39 -1.50 -9.69
N ALA A 442 -0.99 -0.52 -8.90
CA ALA A 442 0.39 -0.09 -8.76
C ALA A 442 1.25 -1.11 -8.01
N PRO A 443 2.46 -1.44 -8.47
CA PRO A 443 3.39 -2.31 -7.74
C PRO A 443 4.29 -1.49 -6.81
N LEU A 444 4.51 -1.98 -5.58
CA LEU A 444 5.46 -1.39 -4.64
C LEU A 444 5.94 -2.41 -3.60
N ALA A 445 7.01 -2.08 -2.90
CA ALA A 445 7.47 -2.83 -1.74
C ALA A 445 7.70 -1.90 -0.55
N TYR A 446 7.18 -2.30 0.61
CA TYR A 446 7.53 -1.73 1.91
C TYR A 446 8.56 -2.62 2.58
N VAL A 447 9.78 -2.10 2.72
CA VAL A 447 10.86 -2.79 3.44
C VAL A 447 10.93 -2.25 4.85
N LYS A 448 10.74 -3.12 5.82
CA LYS A 448 10.81 -2.80 7.24
C LYS A 448 12.11 -3.35 7.81
N ILE A 449 12.85 -2.49 8.49
CA ILE A 449 14.16 -2.81 9.05
C ILE A 449 14.15 -2.51 10.54
N ALA A 450 14.26 -3.53 11.36
CA ALA A 450 14.52 -3.33 12.78
C ALA A 450 16.00 -2.97 12.99
N VAL A 451 16.25 -1.83 13.62
CA VAL A 451 17.60 -1.37 13.99
C VAL A 451 17.77 -1.35 15.50
N ARG A 452 19.01 -1.56 15.98
CA ARG A 452 19.32 -1.63 17.40
C ARG A 452 19.32 -0.28 18.10
N ASN A 453 19.48 0.80 17.35
CA ASN A 453 19.40 2.19 17.80
C ASN A 453 19.18 3.12 16.60
N TRP A 454 18.79 4.36 16.85
CA TRP A 454 18.57 5.36 15.80
C TRP A 454 19.36 6.66 16.03
N LYS A 455 20.48 6.59 16.81
CA LYS A 455 21.43 7.70 17.02
C LYS A 455 21.94 8.34 15.72
N PRO A 456 22.23 7.58 14.63
CA PRO A 456 22.66 8.17 13.37
C PRO A 456 21.64 9.13 12.75
N TRP A 457 20.33 8.90 12.94
CA TRP A 457 19.26 9.82 12.50
C TRP A 457 19.31 11.14 13.28
N VAL A 458 19.50 11.07 14.60
CA VAL A 458 19.67 12.26 15.44
C VAL A 458 20.92 13.04 15.05
N ALA A 459 22.04 12.36 14.84
CA ALA A 459 23.28 12.99 14.39
C ALA A 459 23.14 13.66 13.01
N ARG A 460 22.32 13.13 12.12
CA ARG A 460 21.99 13.72 10.82
C ARG A 460 20.84 14.70 10.86
N ARG A 461 20.15 14.85 12.01
CA ARG A 461 19.02 15.76 12.23
C ARG A 461 17.85 15.49 11.26
N VAL A 462 17.56 14.22 10.97
CA VAL A 462 16.45 13.81 10.10
C VAL A 462 15.66 12.67 10.74
N HIS A 463 14.34 12.68 10.54
CA HIS A 463 13.47 11.54 10.81
C HIS A 463 13.00 10.86 9.52
N GLU A 464 13.05 11.59 8.41
CA GLU A 464 12.63 11.13 7.09
C GLU A 464 13.57 11.69 6.01
N VAL A 465 13.89 10.85 5.03
CA VAL A 465 14.74 11.19 3.88
C VAL A 465 14.01 10.81 2.60
N SER A 466 13.73 11.79 1.75
CA SER A 466 13.38 11.56 0.35
C SER A 466 14.66 11.27 -0.43
N ASN A 467 14.61 10.26 -1.30
CA ASN A 467 15.73 9.88 -2.16
C ASN A 467 15.25 9.80 -3.62
N PRO A 468 15.12 10.95 -4.31
CA PRO A 468 14.39 11.07 -5.57
C PRO A 468 14.90 10.18 -6.71
N MET A 469 16.19 9.86 -6.71
CA MET A 469 16.85 9.05 -7.74
C MET A 469 17.47 7.77 -7.17
N GLY A 470 17.18 7.44 -5.91
CA GLY A 470 17.67 6.22 -5.26
C GLY A 470 16.81 5.00 -5.53
N TYR A 471 17.25 3.86 -5.00
CA TYR A 471 16.49 2.61 -5.07
C TYR A 471 15.27 2.66 -4.15
N TYR A 472 15.42 3.20 -2.93
CA TYR A 472 14.31 3.52 -2.03
C TYR A 472 13.99 5.00 -2.12
N SER A 473 12.79 5.32 -2.58
CA SER A 473 12.34 6.71 -2.76
C SER A 473 12.15 7.46 -1.45
N ARG A 474 11.83 6.74 -0.38
CA ARG A 474 11.60 7.28 0.96
C ARG A 474 12.17 6.35 2.02
N ILE A 475 12.87 6.92 2.99
CA ILE A 475 13.47 6.23 4.14
C ILE A 475 13.08 7.01 5.38
N LYS A 476 12.33 6.40 6.32
CA LYS A 476 11.88 7.10 7.53
C LYS A 476 11.95 6.23 8.78
N LEU A 477 12.06 6.87 9.93
CA LEU A 477 11.72 6.28 11.22
C LEU A 477 10.22 6.00 11.24
N ASP A 478 9.79 4.91 11.90
CA ASP A 478 8.37 4.55 11.98
C ASP A 478 7.60 5.58 12.82
N TYR A 479 6.27 5.58 12.71
CA TYR A 479 5.42 6.54 13.41
C TYR A 479 5.40 6.30 14.93
N PRO A 480 5.51 7.37 15.74
CA PRO A 480 5.65 7.27 17.20
C PRO A 480 4.31 7.07 17.90
N VAL A 481 3.68 5.92 17.68
CA VAL A 481 2.38 5.57 18.26
C VAL A 481 2.50 4.62 19.43
N SER A 482 1.87 4.96 20.55
CA SER A 482 1.82 4.13 21.76
C SER A 482 0.36 3.88 22.18
N LEU A 483 -0.01 2.61 22.32
CA LEU A 483 -1.33 2.21 22.80
C LEU A 483 -1.17 1.17 23.90
N ARG A 484 -1.75 1.45 25.07
CA ARG A 484 -1.72 0.61 26.26
C ARG A 484 -0.33 0.06 26.58
N ASP A 485 -0.11 -1.22 26.37
CA ASP A 485 1.14 -1.93 26.72
C ASP A 485 2.22 -1.80 25.63
N TYR A 486 1.86 -1.41 24.42
CA TYR A 486 2.82 -1.11 23.38
C TYR A 486 3.34 0.32 23.52
N ARG A 487 4.62 0.45 23.84
CA ARG A 487 5.31 1.73 23.95
C ARG A 487 6.29 1.91 22.82
N PHE A 488 6.08 2.96 22.02
CA PHE A 488 7.03 3.32 20.96
C PHE A 488 8.38 3.72 21.56
N PRO A 489 9.53 3.34 20.93
CA PRO A 489 10.86 3.72 21.38
C PRO A 489 11.05 5.25 21.33
N LYS A 490 11.32 5.89 22.46
CA LYS A 490 11.49 7.36 22.56
C LYS A 490 12.95 7.79 22.66
N SER A 491 13.83 6.90 23.12
CA SER A 491 15.27 7.18 23.21
C SER A 491 16.00 6.72 21.94
N PRO A 492 16.93 7.53 21.39
CA PRO A 492 17.79 7.10 20.29
C PRO A 492 18.65 5.86 20.57
N ASP A 493 18.84 5.50 21.83
CA ASP A 493 19.55 4.29 22.26
C ASP A 493 18.69 3.02 22.14
N GLU A 494 17.39 3.16 22.04
CA GLU A 494 16.44 2.04 21.94
C GLU A 494 16.33 1.52 20.49
N PRO A 495 16.02 0.24 20.31
CA PRO A 495 15.73 -0.28 18.98
C PRO A 495 14.43 0.29 18.43
N THR A 496 14.39 0.52 17.10
CA THR A 496 13.19 0.99 16.38
C THR A 496 13.07 0.30 15.03
N VAL A 497 11.99 0.61 14.30
CA VAL A 497 11.77 0.14 12.94
C VAL A 497 11.92 1.30 11.96
N LEU A 498 12.57 1.02 10.83
CA LEU A 498 12.64 1.91 9.67
C LEU A 498 11.65 1.44 8.62
N GLN A 499 11.08 2.37 7.88
CA GLN A 499 10.35 2.11 6.64
C GLN A 499 11.16 2.61 5.45
N LEU A 500 11.35 1.74 4.47
CA LEU A 500 11.89 2.07 3.16
C LEU A 500 10.86 1.72 2.10
N VAL A 501 10.60 2.65 1.17
CA VAL A 501 9.62 2.46 0.09
C VAL A 501 10.34 2.28 -1.23
N HIS A 502 10.08 1.17 -1.92
CA HIS A 502 10.58 0.90 -3.26
C HIS A 502 9.43 0.78 -4.25
N VAL A 503 9.48 1.58 -5.30
CA VAL A 503 8.58 1.48 -6.46
C VAL A 503 9.46 1.34 -7.70
N PRO A 504 9.42 0.21 -8.42
CA PRO A 504 10.17 0.07 -9.65
C PRO A 504 9.71 1.10 -10.68
N GLN A 505 10.64 1.89 -11.21
CA GLN A 505 10.33 2.86 -12.24
C GLN A 505 10.51 2.23 -13.62
N ALA A 506 9.48 2.33 -14.47
CA ALA A 506 9.47 1.85 -15.85
C ALA A 506 9.25 3.02 -16.81
N ARG A 507 10.14 4.04 -16.75
CA ARG A 507 10.01 5.29 -17.51
C ARG A 507 9.88 5.05 -19.02
N GLU A 508 10.67 4.11 -19.55
CA GLU A 508 10.74 3.78 -20.98
C GLU A 508 9.61 2.84 -21.46
N ALA A 509 8.75 2.37 -20.56
CA ALA A 509 7.75 1.34 -20.86
C ALA A 509 6.56 1.84 -21.71
N GLY A 510 6.57 3.09 -22.16
CA GLY A 510 5.48 3.69 -22.93
C GLY A 510 4.78 4.83 -22.20
N PRO A 511 3.85 5.51 -22.88
CA PRO A 511 3.27 6.74 -22.37
C PRO A 511 2.22 6.52 -21.29
N ASP A 512 1.48 5.39 -21.30
CA ASP A 512 0.35 5.19 -20.40
C ASP A 512 0.74 4.58 -19.07
N LEU A 513 0.05 5.01 -18.01
CA LEU A 513 0.28 4.62 -16.64
C LEU A 513 0.11 3.11 -16.41
N ARG A 514 -0.90 2.50 -17.02
CA ARG A 514 -1.19 1.07 -16.88
C ARG A 514 -0.07 0.20 -17.44
N THR A 515 0.53 0.61 -18.55
CA THR A 515 1.69 -0.08 -19.15
C THR A 515 2.93 0.09 -18.28
N LYS A 516 3.19 1.29 -17.74
CA LYS A 516 4.27 1.54 -16.78
C LYS A 516 4.13 0.60 -15.57
N TRP A 517 2.97 0.48 -14.96
CA TRP A 517 2.75 -0.38 -13.80
C TRP A 517 2.83 -1.88 -14.12
N ARG A 518 2.38 -2.34 -15.29
CA ARG A 518 2.57 -3.74 -15.70
C ARG A 518 4.05 -4.10 -15.82
N THR A 519 4.84 -3.22 -16.43
CA THR A 519 6.29 -3.39 -16.57
C THR A 519 6.99 -3.34 -15.21
N ALA A 520 6.69 -2.34 -14.40
CA ALA A 520 7.20 -2.19 -13.04
C ALA A 520 6.88 -3.42 -12.16
N ARG A 521 5.68 -4.00 -12.30
CA ARG A 521 5.31 -5.25 -11.62
C ARG A 521 6.18 -6.42 -12.03
N THR A 522 6.51 -6.54 -13.32
CA THR A 522 7.41 -7.59 -13.80
C THR A 522 8.80 -7.45 -13.19
N ILE A 523 9.32 -6.23 -13.12
CA ILE A 523 10.59 -5.92 -12.45
C ILE A 523 10.49 -6.31 -10.96
N LEU A 524 9.42 -5.91 -10.28
CA LEU A 524 9.24 -6.19 -8.86
C LEU A 524 9.22 -7.70 -8.55
N TYR A 525 8.51 -8.48 -9.36
CA TYR A 525 8.46 -9.94 -9.18
C TYR A 525 9.79 -10.64 -9.48
N ALA A 526 10.58 -10.10 -10.41
CA ALA A 526 11.91 -10.62 -10.72
C ALA A 526 12.97 -10.25 -9.67
N THR A 527 12.69 -9.30 -8.77
CA THR A 527 13.63 -8.84 -7.75
C THR A 527 13.64 -9.79 -6.55
N PRO A 528 14.76 -10.46 -6.24
CA PRO A 528 14.89 -11.35 -5.09
C PRO A 528 15.07 -10.55 -3.78
N PHE A 529 14.88 -11.24 -2.64
CA PHE A 529 15.02 -10.63 -1.31
C PHE A 529 16.41 -10.02 -1.09
N GLU A 530 17.45 -10.71 -1.52
CA GLU A 530 18.85 -10.32 -1.38
C GLU A 530 19.16 -8.97 -2.04
N THR A 531 18.46 -8.66 -3.15
CA THR A 531 18.60 -7.34 -3.81
C THR A 531 18.02 -6.24 -2.93
N PHE A 532 16.84 -6.44 -2.35
CA PHE A 532 16.27 -5.46 -1.41
C PHE A 532 17.17 -5.26 -0.20
N GLU A 533 17.67 -6.34 0.38
CA GLU A 533 18.58 -6.28 1.53
C GLU A 533 19.85 -5.53 1.20
N GLN A 534 20.53 -5.89 0.09
CA GLN A 534 21.79 -5.25 -0.31
C GLN A 534 21.60 -3.76 -0.56
N LYS A 535 20.56 -3.37 -1.29
CA LYS A 535 20.24 -1.96 -1.55
C LYS A 535 19.93 -1.18 -0.28
N ALA A 536 19.24 -1.79 0.67
CA ALA A 536 18.96 -1.16 1.95
C ALA A 536 20.23 -0.91 2.76
N ARG A 537 21.12 -1.92 2.84
CA ARG A 537 22.42 -1.79 3.52
C ARG A 537 23.28 -0.70 2.87
N ASP A 538 23.35 -0.69 1.54
CA ASP A 538 24.15 0.28 0.77
C ASP A 538 23.63 1.71 0.98
N GLU A 539 22.32 1.97 0.78
CA GLU A 539 21.76 3.31 0.90
C GLU A 539 21.81 3.84 2.34
N LEU A 540 21.48 3.01 3.33
CA LEU A 540 21.59 3.41 4.73
C LEU A 540 23.04 3.73 5.12
N THR A 541 24.00 2.96 4.63
CA THR A 541 25.44 3.25 4.87
C THR A 541 25.88 4.55 4.20
N ARG A 542 25.43 4.83 2.97
CA ARG A 542 25.73 6.08 2.25
C ARG A 542 25.17 7.31 2.97
N ILE A 543 23.96 7.20 3.50
CA ILE A 543 23.27 8.31 4.17
C ILE A 543 23.81 8.50 5.61
N PHE A 544 23.95 7.42 6.36
CA PHE A 544 24.15 7.45 7.81
C PHE A 544 25.53 6.94 8.29
N GLY A 545 26.35 6.33 7.42
CA GLY A 545 27.65 5.78 7.80
C GLY A 545 28.59 6.82 8.42
N GLY A 546 28.65 8.03 7.84
CA GLY A 546 29.40 9.15 8.41
C GLY A 546 28.87 9.69 9.75
N ALA A 547 27.70 9.19 10.21
CA ALA A 547 27.13 9.48 11.52
C ALA A 547 27.17 8.26 12.47
N GLY A 548 28.01 7.26 12.14
CA GLY A 548 28.27 6.09 12.97
C GLY A 548 27.37 4.89 12.72
N PHE A 549 26.50 4.91 11.70
CA PHE A 549 25.72 3.73 11.30
C PHE A 549 26.63 2.66 10.67
N ASP A 550 26.47 1.44 11.13
CA ASP A 550 27.12 0.25 10.58
C ASP A 550 26.05 -0.80 10.28
N ALA A 551 25.86 -1.12 9.00
CA ALA A 551 24.79 -2.01 8.56
C ALA A 551 24.91 -3.44 9.11
N ALA A 552 26.11 -3.93 9.38
CA ALA A 552 26.33 -5.27 9.95
C ALA A 552 26.02 -5.31 11.45
N ARG A 553 26.34 -4.24 12.16
CA ARG A 553 26.11 -4.13 13.62
C ARG A 553 24.68 -3.70 13.94
N ASP A 554 24.16 -2.68 13.23
CA ASP A 554 22.96 -1.96 13.66
C ASP A 554 21.67 -2.55 13.12
N ILE A 555 21.67 -3.25 11.98
CA ILE A 555 20.49 -3.93 11.45
C ILE A 555 20.28 -5.25 12.20
N ALA A 556 19.12 -5.38 12.85
CA ALA A 556 18.74 -6.58 13.59
C ALA A 556 17.90 -7.56 12.76
N ALA A 557 16.99 -7.04 11.92
CA ALA A 557 16.15 -7.87 11.06
C ALA A 557 15.59 -7.05 9.87
N ILE A 558 15.24 -7.74 8.78
CA ILE A 558 14.65 -7.14 7.58
C ILE A 558 13.43 -7.97 7.16
N THR A 559 12.34 -7.29 6.81
CA THR A 559 11.16 -7.87 6.18
C THR A 559 10.80 -7.05 4.95
N VAL A 560 10.62 -7.71 3.81
CA VAL A 560 10.20 -7.11 2.56
C VAL A 560 8.73 -7.46 2.32
N ASN A 561 7.85 -6.49 2.43
CA ASN A 561 6.44 -6.64 2.08
C ASN A 561 6.27 -6.24 0.62
N ARG A 562 6.27 -7.22 -0.28
CA ARG A 562 6.19 -7.02 -1.73
C ARG A 562 4.73 -7.06 -2.17
N TRP A 563 4.26 -5.99 -2.81
CA TRP A 563 2.90 -5.87 -3.32
C TRP A 563 2.93 -5.63 -4.84
N GLY A 564 2.89 -6.70 -5.62
CA GLY A 564 2.79 -6.60 -7.08
C GLY A 564 1.47 -5.98 -7.55
N HIS A 565 0.45 -6.00 -6.69
CA HIS A 565 -0.87 -5.41 -6.89
C HIS A 565 -1.21 -4.58 -5.65
N GLY A 566 -0.45 -3.52 -5.40
CA GLY A 566 -0.55 -2.66 -4.22
C GLY A 566 -1.75 -1.71 -4.30
N TYR A 567 -1.55 -0.46 -4.73
CA TYR A 567 -2.65 0.50 -4.80
C TYR A 567 -3.64 0.14 -5.89
N SER A 568 -4.95 0.35 -5.62
CA SER A 568 -5.97 0.39 -6.67
C SER A 568 -5.62 1.50 -7.67
N TYR A 569 -6.03 1.32 -8.92
CA TYR A 569 -6.04 2.45 -9.86
C TYR A 569 -6.96 3.55 -9.30
N ALA A 570 -6.54 4.79 -9.39
CA ALA A 570 -7.27 5.94 -8.83
C ALA A 570 -7.72 6.95 -9.91
N GLY A 571 -7.55 6.61 -11.19
CA GLY A 571 -7.71 7.57 -12.28
C GLY A 571 -6.47 8.47 -12.44
N SER A 572 -6.38 9.16 -13.56
CA SER A 572 -5.34 10.16 -13.81
C SER A 572 -5.81 11.14 -14.88
N THR A 573 -5.76 12.41 -14.59
CA THR A 573 -6.13 13.46 -15.56
C THR A 573 -5.21 13.49 -16.78
N LEU A 574 -3.99 12.93 -16.69
CA LEU A 574 -3.08 12.82 -17.83
C LEU A 574 -3.49 11.73 -18.83
N PHE A 575 -4.10 10.63 -18.37
CA PHE A 575 -4.21 9.39 -19.13
C PHE A 575 -5.65 8.92 -19.36
N ASP A 576 -6.58 9.35 -18.53
CA ASP A 576 -7.99 8.93 -18.61
C ASP A 576 -8.86 10.02 -19.23
N ALA A 577 -9.98 9.61 -19.81
CA ALA A 577 -10.99 10.52 -20.28
C ALA A 577 -11.89 10.99 -19.12
N ASP A 578 -12.49 12.16 -19.26
CA ASP A 578 -13.35 12.73 -18.24
C ASP A 578 -14.53 11.81 -17.92
N GLY A 579 -14.70 11.49 -16.64
CA GLY A 579 -15.72 10.61 -16.09
C GLY A 579 -15.45 9.10 -16.26
N ASP A 580 -14.25 8.69 -16.68
CA ASP A 580 -13.86 7.28 -16.70
C ASP A 580 -13.69 6.72 -15.28
N ASP A 581 -13.27 7.55 -14.34
CA ASP A 581 -13.10 7.27 -12.92
C ASP A 581 -14.41 6.91 -12.20
N GLU A 582 -15.57 7.33 -12.73
CA GLU A 582 -16.90 6.93 -12.25
C GLU A 582 -17.47 5.74 -13.06
N LYS A 583 -17.45 5.85 -14.40
CA LYS A 583 -18.15 4.91 -15.30
C LYS A 583 -17.52 3.53 -15.32
N ILE A 584 -16.17 3.46 -15.25
CA ILE A 584 -15.47 2.18 -15.33
C ILE A 584 -15.64 1.38 -14.03
N PRO A 585 -15.41 1.94 -12.81
CA PRO A 585 -15.68 1.24 -11.57
C PRO A 585 -17.14 0.81 -11.42
N GLU A 586 -18.11 1.67 -11.82
CA GLU A 586 -19.52 1.32 -11.79
C GLU A 586 -19.82 0.10 -12.68
N ALA A 587 -19.27 0.06 -13.89
CA ALA A 587 -19.43 -1.09 -14.78
C ALA A 587 -18.75 -2.35 -14.22
N ALA A 588 -17.57 -2.21 -13.60
CA ALA A 588 -16.79 -3.30 -13.03
C ALA A 588 -17.51 -3.96 -11.83
N ARG A 589 -18.07 -3.16 -10.92
CA ARG A 589 -18.65 -3.64 -9.66
C ARG A 589 -20.08 -4.18 -9.76
N ARG A 590 -20.71 -4.17 -10.93
CA ARG A 590 -22.11 -4.65 -11.11
C ARG A 590 -22.29 -6.08 -10.64
N ARG A 591 -23.30 -6.31 -9.82
CA ARG A 591 -23.66 -7.64 -9.32
C ARG A 591 -23.92 -8.64 -10.45
N ALA A 592 -23.45 -9.87 -10.32
CA ALA A 592 -23.68 -10.97 -11.24
C ALA A 592 -24.46 -12.10 -10.55
N GLY A 593 -25.78 -12.13 -10.72
CA GLY A 593 -26.63 -13.11 -10.04
C GLY A 593 -26.58 -13.02 -8.52
N ARG A 594 -26.07 -14.06 -7.86
CA ARG A 594 -25.87 -14.15 -6.40
C ARG A 594 -24.46 -13.75 -5.96
N VAL A 595 -23.69 -13.14 -6.84
CA VAL A 595 -22.32 -12.72 -6.59
C VAL A 595 -22.21 -11.19 -6.67
N ALA A 596 -21.68 -10.56 -5.61
CA ALA A 596 -21.32 -9.15 -5.59
C ALA A 596 -19.79 -8.97 -5.53
N PHE A 597 -19.31 -7.80 -5.92
CA PHE A 597 -17.90 -7.47 -5.96
C PHE A 597 -17.61 -6.34 -4.96
N ALA A 598 -16.55 -6.48 -4.17
CA ALA A 598 -16.13 -5.51 -3.18
C ALA A 598 -14.62 -5.27 -3.29
N GLY A 599 -14.08 -4.45 -2.43
CA GLY A 599 -12.66 -4.06 -2.46
C GLY A 599 -12.48 -2.62 -2.93
N SER A 600 -11.35 -2.03 -2.63
CA SER A 600 -10.97 -0.68 -3.07
C SER A 600 -10.95 -0.55 -4.61
N ASP A 601 -10.71 -1.65 -5.32
CA ASP A 601 -10.77 -1.71 -6.79
C ASP A 601 -12.18 -1.43 -7.34
N ALA A 602 -13.23 -1.68 -6.54
CA ALA A 602 -14.61 -1.42 -6.93
C ALA A 602 -14.97 0.08 -6.98
N ASP A 603 -14.07 0.93 -6.50
CA ASP A 603 -14.25 2.38 -6.42
C ASP A 603 -13.07 3.17 -6.99
N TRP A 604 -12.10 2.49 -7.54
CA TRP A 604 -10.83 3.10 -7.96
C TRP A 604 -10.20 4.00 -6.88
N ASN A 605 -10.37 3.63 -5.64
CA ASN A 605 -9.91 4.40 -4.49
C ASN A 605 -9.06 3.51 -3.57
N PRO A 606 -7.74 3.77 -3.42
CA PRO A 606 -6.81 2.88 -2.72
C PRO A 606 -6.90 2.90 -1.19
N TYR A 607 -7.87 3.59 -0.61
CA TYR A 607 -7.98 3.79 0.84
C TYR A 607 -8.83 2.74 1.56
N ALA A 608 -8.63 2.64 2.89
CA ALA A 608 -9.32 1.67 3.73
C ALA A 608 -10.84 1.94 3.84
N HIS A 609 -11.25 3.21 3.88
CA HIS A 609 -12.66 3.57 3.94
C HIS A 609 -13.42 3.15 2.68
N ALA A 610 -12.85 3.36 1.49
CA ALA A 610 -13.44 2.90 0.24
C ALA A 610 -13.62 1.37 0.24
N ALA A 611 -12.64 0.63 0.76
CA ALA A 611 -12.76 -0.82 0.92
C ALA A 611 -13.92 -1.22 1.84
N ILE A 612 -14.18 -0.46 2.91
CA ILE A 612 -15.31 -0.67 3.84
C ILE A 612 -16.64 -0.32 3.15
N ASP A 613 -16.70 0.82 2.46
CA ASP A 613 -17.91 1.29 1.78
C ASP A 613 -18.34 0.34 0.68
N GLN A 614 -17.39 -0.16 -0.10
CA GLN A 614 -17.68 -1.16 -1.13
C GLN A 614 -18.07 -2.52 -0.55
N ALA A 615 -17.61 -2.86 0.65
CA ALA A 615 -18.09 -4.03 1.38
C ALA A 615 -19.56 -3.86 1.82
N HIS A 616 -19.92 -2.69 2.36
CA HIS A 616 -21.28 -2.35 2.74
C HIS A 616 -22.23 -2.40 1.54
N ARG A 617 -21.86 -1.72 0.43
CA ARG A 617 -22.61 -1.73 -0.83
C ARG A 617 -22.85 -3.16 -1.35
N ALA A 618 -21.81 -3.99 -1.36
CA ALA A 618 -21.92 -5.37 -1.84
C ALA A 618 -22.91 -6.21 -1.00
N VAL A 619 -22.96 -5.99 0.30
CA VAL A 619 -23.93 -6.65 1.20
C VAL A 619 -25.35 -6.14 0.92
N ASP A 620 -25.53 -4.83 0.71
CA ASP A 620 -26.83 -4.23 0.38
C ASP A 620 -27.38 -4.73 -0.95
N GLU A 621 -26.52 -4.88 -1.95
CA GLU A 621 -26.93 -5.45 -3.25
C GLU A 621 -27.46 -6.88 -3.14
N LEU A 622 -26.93 -7.68 -2.23
CA LEU A 622 -27.34 -9.07 -2.06
C LEU A 622 -28.53 -9.26 -1.12
N LEU A 623 -28.66 -8.44 -0.09
CA LEU A 623 -29.69 -8.55 0.94
C LEU A 623 -30.84 -7.54 0.80
N GLY A 624 -30.74 -6.57 -0.12
CA GLY A 624 -31.52 -5.35 -0.17
C GLY A 624 -30.98 -4.30 0.83
N ALA A 625 -31.19 -3.01 0.55
CA ALA A 625 -30.73 -1.94 1.44
C ALA A 625 -31.27 -2.13 2.88
N ALA A 626 -30.48 -1.81 3.88
CA ALA A 626 -30.94 -1.82 5.25
C ALA A 626 -32.06 -0.78 5.40
N LYS A 627 -33.19 -1.13 6.05
CA LYS A 627 -34.16 -0.11 6.44
C LYS A 627 -33.48 0.85 7.41
N PRO A 628 -33.65 2.16 7.25
CA PRO A 628 -33.18 3.09 8.28
C PRO A 628 -33.79 2.69 9.62
N ALA A 629 -32.97 2.72 10.67
CA ALA A 629 -33.38 2.38 12.03
C ALA A 629 -34.32 3.45 12.63
#